data_709a853e2f3f573920b797092bbb7ba0
#
_entry.id   709a853e2f3f573920b797092bbb7ba0
#
_cell.length_a   1.000
_cell.length_b   1.000
_cell.length_c   1.000
_cell.angle_alpha   90.00
_cell.angle_beta   90.00
_cell.angle_gamma   90.00
#
_symmetry.space_group_name_H-M   'P 1'
#
loop_
_entity.id
_entity.type
_entity.pdbx_description
1 polymer ?
#
loop_
_entity_poly.entity_id
_entity_poly.type
_entity_poly.pdbx_seq_one_letter_code
_entity_poly.pdbx_strand_id
1 'polypeptide(L)'
;MEIFGIGTDIIEVERIKSAIKNNSGFLSRVYTENEIDYCRKKNKGKYSSFAARFAAKEAVAKSLAEGVSKNISLNEIELTNMDTGAPFIKLYGKTHNFSKQLKIKEIKISVSATENFAVAYAVAII
;
A
#
# COMPACT_ATOMS: atom_id res chain seq x y z
N MET A 1 20.10 -12.20 -6.71
CA MET A 1 18.75 -11.75 -6.36
C MET A 1 17.93 -12.91 -5.83
N GLU A 2 17.30 -12.72 -4.71
CA GLU A 2 16.53 -13.78 -4.07
C GLU A 2 15.20 -13.23 -3.59
N ILE A 3 14.12 -13.98 -3.81
CA ILE A 3 12.80 -13.59 -3.33
C ILE A 3 12.69 -13.94 -1.85
N PHE A 4 12.44 -12.94 -1.03
CA PHE A 4 12.19 -13.12 0.39
C PHE A 4 10.74 -13.55 0.66
N GLY A 5 9.78 -12.88 0.03
CA GLY A 5 8.38 -13.15 0.24
C GLY A 5 7.50 -12.52 -0.81
N ILE A 6 6.27 -12.97 -0.87
CA ILE A 6 5.26 -12.45 -1.78
C ILE A 6 4.00 -12.12 -0.99
N GLY A 7 3.24 -11.16 -1.50
CA GLY A 7 1.98 -10.79 -0.90
C GLY A 7 0.97 -10.38 -1.95
N THR A 8 -0.28 -10.66 -1.70
CA THR A 8 -1.38 -10.22 -2.57
C THR A 8 -2.54 -9.77 -1.70
N ASP A 9 -3.31 -8.84 -2.22
CA ASP A 9 -4.52 -8.40 -1.56
C ASP A 9 -5.55 -7.96 -2.59
N ILE A 10 -6.81 -8.19 -2.28
CA ILE A 10 -7.93 -7.70 -3.08
C ILE A 10 -8.93 -7.07 -2.13
N ILE A 11 -9.48 -5.92 -2.53
CA ILE A 11 -10.43 -5.18 -1.68
C ILE A 11 -11.55 -4.59 -2.53
N GLU A 12 -12.76 -4.61 -2.01
CA GLU A 12 -13.87 -3.92 -2.64
C GLU A 12 -13.75 -2.42 -2.41
N VAL A 13 -13.88 -1.63 -3.47
CA VAL A 13 -13.78 -0.18 -3.41
C VAL A 13 -14.81 0.41 -2.45
N GLU A 14 -16.01 -0.16 -2.42
CA GLU A 14 -17.08 0.31 -1.54
C GLU A 14 -16.73 0.20 -0.06
N ARG A 15 -15.97 -0.83 0.32
CA ARG A 15 -15.52 -0.98 1.70
C ARG A 15 -14.59 0.14 2.13
N ILE A 16 -13.69 0.56 1.22
CA ILE A 16 -12.78 1.67 1.50
C ILE A 16 -13.53 2.99 1.55
N LYS A 17 -14.44 3.21 0.62
CA LYS A 17 -15.29 4.40 0.62
C LYS A 17 -16.06 4.52 1.94
N SER A 18 -16.66 3.44 2.38
CA SER A 18 -17.43 3.38 3.62
C SER A 18 -16.53 3.67 4.83
N ALA A 19 -15.33 3.06 4.87
CA ALA A 19 -14.39 3.28 5.96
C ALA A 19 -13.95 4.75 6.04
N ILE A 20 -13.66 5.37 4.90
CA ILE A 20 -13.26 6.78 4.86
C ILE A 20 -14.39 7.68 5.35
N LYS A 21 -15.62 7.42 4.92
CA LYS A 21 -16.77 8.26 5.28
C LYS A 21 -17.21 8.08 6.72
N ASN A 22 -17.10 6.88 7.27
CA ASN A 22 -17.71 6.55 8.56
C ASN A 22 -16.72 6.43 9.72
N ASN A 23 -15.42 6.57 9.46
CA ASN A 23 -14.39 6.44 10.48
C ASN A 23 -13.38 7.58 10.35
N SER A 24 -13.48 8.57 11.24
CA SER A 24 -12.68 9.79 11.14
C SER A 24 -11.17 9.56 11.25
N GLY A 25 -10.74 8.48 11.86
CA GLY A 25 -9.31 8.19 12.01
C GLY A 25 -8.73 7.30 10.90
N PHE A 26 -9.57 6.82 10.00
CA PHE A 26 -9.14 5.82 9.02
C PHE A 26 -8.03 6.34 8.11
N LEU A 27 -8.20 7.52 7.52
CA LEU A 27 -7.23 8.08 6.58
C LEU A 27 -5.84 8.18 7.20
N SER A 28 -5.74 8.77 8.38
CA SER A 28 -4.43 8.99 9.01
C SER A 28 -3.77 7.70 9.50
N ARG A 29 -4.57 6.68 9.82
CA ARG A 29 -4.01 5.39 10.24
C ARG A 29 -3.49 4.56 9.08
N VAL A 30 -4.01 4.80 7.89
CA VAL A 30 -3.73 3.93 6.73
C VAL A 30 -2.83 4.59 5.71
N TYR A 31 -3.02 5.87 5.42
CA TYR A 31 -2.37 6.54 4.30
C TYR A 31 -1.37 7.60 4.75
N THR A 32 -0.36 7.85 3.91
CA THR A 32 0.51 9.00 4.09
C THR A 32 -0.19 10.26 3.55
N GLU A 33 0.30 11.44 3.97
CA GLU A 33 -0.25 12.69 3.47
C GLU A 33 -0.14 12.83 1.95
N ASN A 34 0.97 12.35 1.38
CA ASN A 34 1.15 12.36 -0.07
C ASN A 34 0.09 11.53 -0.78
N GLU A 35 -0.24 10.38 -0.24
CA GLU A 35 -1.29 9.52 -0.80
C GLU A 35 -2.67 10.17 -0.69
N ILE A 36 -2.94 10.79 0.46
CA ILE A 36 -4.22 11.47 0.68
C ILE A 36 -4.38 12.61 -0.33
N ASP A 37 -3.34 13.44 -0.48
CA ASP A 37 -3.38 14.57 -1.40
C ASP A 37 -3.57 14.11 -2.84
N TYR A 38 -2.83 13.07 -3.24
CA TYR A 38 -2.93 12.52 -4.59
C TYR A 38 -4.35 12.03 -4.89
N CYS A 39 -4.93 11.26 -3.97
CA CYS A 39 -6.25 10.68 -4.19
C CYS A 39 -7.35 11.73 -4.15
N ARG A 40 -7.25 12.72 -3.27
CA ARG A 40 -8.25 13.78 -3.14
C ARG A 40 -8.35 14.67 -4.38
N LYS A 41 -7.27 14.79 -5.15
CA LYS A 41 -7.26 15.57 -6.39
C LYS A 41 -8.04 14.90 -7.51
N LYS A 42 -8.36 13.62 -7.36
CA LYS A 42 -9.13 12.90 -8.37
C LYS A 42 -10.61 13.12 -8.13
N ASN A 43 -11.30 13.66 -9.12
CA ASN A 43 -12.75 13.84 -9.03
C ASN A 43 -13.44 12.49 -9.22
N LYS A 44 -13.12 11.82 -10.34
CA LYS A 44 -13.65 10.51 -10.64
C LYS A 44 -12.60 9.47 -10.30
N GLY A 45 -13.01 8.38 -9.68
CA GLY A 45 -12.10 7.31 -9.31
C GLY A 45 -11.30 7.57 -8.04
N LYS A 46 -11.69 8.54 -7.24
CA LYS A 46 -11.03 8.85 -5.97
C LYS A 46 -10.95 7.64 -5.06
N TYR A 47 -12.06 6.97 -4.87
CA TYR A 47 -12.12 5.81 -3.97
C TYR A 47 -11.45 4.57 -4.54
N SER A 48 -11.45 4.41 -5.87
CA SER A 48 -10.64 3.37 -6.51
C SER A 48 -9.15 3.60 -6.25
N SER A 49 -8.72 4.86 -6.30
CA SER A 49 -7.33 5.22 -6.02
C SER A 49 -6.93 4.92 -4.57
N PHE A 50 -7.80 5.25 -3.61
CA PHE A 50 -7.57 4.90 -2.21
C PHE A 50 -7.56 3.38 -2.01
N ALA A 51 -8.47 2.65 -2.66
CA ALA A 51 -8.55 1.20 -2.55
C ALA A 51 -7.31 0.54 -3.14
N ALA A 52 -6.81 1.03 -4.27
CA ALA A 52 -5.58 0.51 -4.88
C ALA A 52 -4.39 0.66 -3.94
N ARG A 53 -4.28 1.80 -3.26
CA ARG A 53 -3.22 2.04 -2.29
C ARG A 53 -3.36 1.16 -1.06
N PHE A 54 -4.58 0.96 -0.58
CA PHE A 54 -4.83 0.06 0.53
C PHE A 54 -4.38 -1.37 0.19
N ALA A 55 -4.78 -1.88 -0.97
CA ALA A 55 -4.38 -3.22 -1.42
C ALA A 55 -2.87 -3.33 -1.54
N ALA A 56 -2.20 -2.30 -2.08
CA ALA A 56 -0.75 -2.29 -2.19
C ALA A 56 -0.06 -2.38 -0.83
N LYS A 57 -0.53 -1.62 0.15
CA LYS A 57 0.02 -1.62 1.51
C LYS A 57 -0.12 -2.99 2.17
N GLU A 58 -1.29 -3.60 2.05
CA GLU A 58 -1.53 -4.93 2.59
C GLU A 58 -0.65 -5.98 1.90
N ALA A 59 -0.53 -5.91 0.59
CA ALA A 59 0.31 -6.84 -0.16
C ALA A 59 1.78 -6.71 0.25
N VAL A 60 2.27 -5.49 0.43
CA VAL A 60 3.64 -5.25 0.90
C VAL A 60 3.84 -5.83 2.29
N ALA A 61 2.91 -5.58 3.22
CA ALA A 61 2.99 -6.10 4.58
C ALA A 61 3.08 -7.64 4.57
N LYS A 62 2.27 -8.29 3.75
CA LYS A 62 2.30 -9.75 3.60
C LYS A 62 3.62 -10.23 3.00
N SER A 63 4.21 -9.49 2.07
CA SER A 63 5.47 -9.87 1.44
C SER A 63 6.63 -9.85 2.42
N LEU A 64 6.50 -9.13 3.53
CA LEU A 64 7.48 -9.11 4.61
C LEU A 64 7.23 -10.22 5.63
N ALA A 65 6.34 -11.16 5.31
CA ALA A 65 6.05 -12.40 6.03
C ALA A 65 5.31 -12.23 7.36
N GLU A 66 4.90 -11.01 7.71
CA GLU A 66 4.16 -10.78 8.97
C GLU A 66 2.76 -10.22 8.77
N GLY A 67 2.51 -9.55 7.64
CA GLY A 67 1.32 -8.74 7.54
C GLY A 67 1.40 -7.53 8.47
N VAL A 68 0.30 -6.83 8.69
CA VAL A 68 0.26 -5.69 9.61
C VAL A 68 0.44 -6.21 11.03
N SER A 69 1.41 -5.65 11.75
CA SER A 69 1.81 -6.12 13.08
C SER A 69 2.46 -4.97 13.86
N LYS A 70 3.05 -5.30 15.03
CA LYS A 70 3.81 -4.31 15.80
C LYS A 70 5.01 -3.74 15.05
N ASN A 71 5.52 -4.46 14.05
CA ASN A 71 6.70 -4.04 13.26
C ASN A 71 6.32 -3.33 11.97
N ILE A 72 5.08 -3.39 11.55
CA ILE A 72 4.62 -2.89 10.26
C ILE A 72 3.33 -2.09 10.45
N SER A 73 3.32 -0.84 9.97
CA SER A 73 2.14 0.01 9.98
C SER A 73 1.83 0.46 8.55
N LEU A 74 0.56 0.44 8.20
CA LEU A 74 0.13 0.79 6.84
C LEU A 74 0.51 2.22 6.45
N ASN A 75 0.41 3.17 7.38
CA ASN A 75 0.76 4.56 7.08
C ASN A 75 2.27 4.81 6.97
N GLU A 76 3.08 3.77 7.11
CA GLU A 76 4.53 3.82 6.87
C GLU A 76 4.92 3.14 5.56
N ILE A 77 3.94 2.67 4.80
CA ILE A 77 4.12 2.08 3.48
C ILE A 77 3.46 3.03 2.49
N GLU A 78 4.22 3.59 1.57
CA GLU A 78 3.70 4.56 0.61
C GLU A 78 3.81 4.03 -0.81
N LEU A 79 2.70 4.06 -1.54
CA LEU A 79 2.70 3.82 -2.97
C LEU A 79 2.83 5.15 -3.68
N THR A 80 3.86 5.29 -4.48
CA THR A 80 4.10 6.48 -5.28
C THR A 80 4.48 6.05 -6.70
N ASN A 81 4.76 7.01 -7.56
CA ASN A 81 5.08 6.73 -8.95
C ASN A 81 6.43 7.33 -9.31
N MET A 82 7.20 6.58 -10.12
CA MET A 82 8.41 7.10 -10.75
C MET A 82 8.04 8.10 -11.84
N ASP A 83 9.02 8.83 -12.35
CA ASP A 83 8.82 9.76 -13.47
C ASP A 83 8.24 9.05 -14.69
N THR A 84 8.54 7.77 -14.86
CA THR A 84 8.01 6.94 -15.95
C THR A 84 6.54 6.58 -15.75
N GLY A 85 5.97 6.86 -14.58
CA GLY A 85 4.62 6.44 -14.21
C GLY A 85 4.56 5.09 -13.51
N ALA A 86 5.66 4.34 -13.47
CA ALA A 86 5.69 3.04 -12.82
C ALA A 86 5.52 3.19 -11.31
N PRO A 87 4.70 2.32 -10.67
CA PRO A 87 4.53 2.38 -9.22
C PRO A 87 5.77 1.89 -8.49
N PHE A 88 6.04 2.47 -7.33
CA PHE A 88 7.05 1.95 -6.45
C PHE A 88 6.69 2.22 -4.98
N ILE A 89 7.36 1.48 -4.08
CA ILE A 89 7.06 1.52 -2.64
C ILE A 89 8.17 2.26 -1.91
N LYS A 90 7.78 3.18 -1.04
CA LYS A 90 8.66 3.80 -0.05
C LYS A 90 8.23 3.35 1.34
N LEU A 91 9.20 3.04 2.17
CA LEU A 91 8.96 2.64 3.55
C LEU A 91 9.51 3.70 4.50
N TYR A 92 8.82 3.89 5.62
CA TYR A 92 9.18 4.89 6.63
C TYR A 92 9.16 4.26 8.02
N GLY A 93 9.80 4.92 8.97
CA GLY A 93 9.70 4.61 10.39
C GLY A 93 10.09 3.19 10.76
N LYS A 94 9.31 2.60 11.66
CA LYS A 94 9.60 1.25 12.15
C LYS A 94 9.47 0.20 11.05
N THR A 95 8.58 0.41 10.09
CA THR A 95 8.40 -0.50 8.95
C THR A 95 9.66 -0.53 8.09
N HIS A 96 10.26 0.65 7.84
CA HIS A 96 11.53 0.74 7.13
C HIS A 96 12.64 0.02 7.90
N ASN A 97 12.75 0.28 9.21
CA ASN A 97 13.75 -0.36 10.05
C ASN A 97 13.62 -1.88 10.05
N PHE A 98 12.38 -2.37 10.10
CA PHE A 98 12.11 -3.80 10.05
C PHE A 98 12.55 -4.41 8.71
N SER A 99 12.27 -3.73 7.61
CA SER A 99 12.70 -4.20 6.28
C SER A 99 14.23 -4.29 6.20
N LYS A 100 14.93 -3.37 6.84
CA LYS A 100 16.38 -3.39 6.91
C LYS A 100 16.91 -4.60 7.70
N GLN A 101 16.26 -4.91 8.82
CA GLN A 101 16.61 -6.10 9.61
C GLN A 101 16.44 -7.38 8.80
N LEU A 102 15.43 -7.42 7.94
CA LEU A 102 15.19 -8.55 7.05
C LEU A 102 16.11 -8.56 5.83
N LYS A 103 16.92 -7.50 5.66
CA LYS A 103 17.85 -7.31 4.53
C LYS A 103 17.12 -7.18 3.18
N ILE A 104 15.93 -6.61 3.21
CA ILE A 104 15.17 -6.35 1.98
C ILE A 104 15.85 -5.23 1.21
N LYS A 105 16.15 -5.47 -0.06
CA LYS A 105 16.76 -4.49 -0.96
C LYS A 105 15.71 -3.73 -1.77
N GLU A 106 14.65 -4.40 -2.13
CA GLU A 106 13.66 -3.84 -3.05
C GLU A 106 12.31 -4.54 -2.85
N ILE A 107 11.24 -3.79 -3.06
CA ILE A 107 9.89 -4.36 -3.10
C ILE A 107 9.31 -4.01 -4.46
N LYS A 108 9.02 -5.02 -5.26
CA LYS A 108 8.32 -4.86 -6.54
C LYS A 108 6.83 -4.88 -6.28
N ILE A 109 6.09 -4.03 -6.96
CA ILE A 109 4.66 -3.88 -6.75
C ILE A 109 3.92 -3.82 -8.08
N SER A 110 2.78 -4.47 -8.14
CA SER A 110 1.85 -4.36 -9.27
C SER A 110 0.46 -4.13 -8.70
N VAL A 111 -0.27 -3.21 -9.28
CA VAL A 111 -1.58 -2.79 -8.78
C VAL A 111 -2.54 -2.68 -9.96
N SER A 112 -3.76 -3.15 -9.76
CA SER A 112 -4.81 -3.02 -10.76
C SER A 112 -6.12 -2.69 -10.04
N ALA A 113 -6.92 -1.83 -10.65
CA ALA A 113 -8.19 -1.46 -10.07
C ALA A 113 -9.26 -1.32 -11.16
N THR A 114 -10.47 -1.73 -10.81
CA THR A 114 -11.68 -1.49 -11.58
C THR A 114 -12.55 -0.54 -10.77
N GLU A 115 -13.76 -0.28 -11.24
CA GLU A 115 -14.71 0.52 -10.48
C GLU A 115 -15.03 -0.11 -9.12
N ASN A 116 -15.09 -1.44 -9.05
CA ASN A 116 -15.57 -2.16 -7.87
C ASN A 116 -14.49 -2.81 -7.02
N PHE A 117 -13.33 -3.12 -7.59
CA PHE A 117 -12.27 -3.85 -6.89
C PHE A 117 -10.90 -3.26 -7.16
N ALA A 118 -10.02 -3.41 -6.17
CA ALA A 118 -8.59 -3.15 -6.34
C ALA A 118 -7.82 -4.39 -5.92
N VAL A 119 -6.75 -4.69 -6.64
CA VAL A 119 -5.88 -5.83 -6.35
C VAL A 119 -4.43 -5.37 -6.43
N ALA A 120 -3.60 -5.94 -5.57
CA ALA A 120 -2.17 -5.66 -5.59
C ALA A 120 -1.37 -6.94 -5.36
N TYR A 121 -0.17 -6.95 -5.90
CA TYR A 121 0.77 -8.04 -5.74
C TYR A 121 2.14 -7.45 -5.43
N ALA A 122 2.79 -7.95 -4.38
CA ALA A 122 4.10 -7.46 -3.94
C ALA A 122 5.10 -8.60 -3.87
N VAL A 123 6.35 -8.31 -4.25
CA VAL A 123 7.47 -9.23 -4.16
C VAL A 123 8.59 -8.51 -3.43
N ALA A 124 8.99 -9.04 -2.27
CA ALA A 124 10.11 -8.52 -1.49
C ALA A 124 11.38 -9.28 -1.88
N ILE A 125 12.44 -8.55 -2.17
CA ILE A 125 13.69 -9.08 -2.71
C ILE A 125 14.84 -8.76 -1.75
N ILE A 126 15.66 -9.76 -1.48
CA ILE A 126 16.89 -9.63 -0.70
C ILE A 126 18.11 -9.88 -1.56
#